data_d25734ae8d6aaec9a5be0cf7fc6dbfb9
#
_entry.id   d25734ae8d6aaec9a5be0cf7fc6dbfb9
#
_cell.length_a   1.000
_cell.length_b   1.000
_cell.length_c   1.000
_cell.angle_alpha   90.00
_cell.angle_beta   90.00
_cell.angle_gamma   90.00
#
_symmetry.space_group_name_H-M   'P 1'
#
loop_
_entity.id
_entity.type
_entity.pdbx_description
1 polymer ?
#
loop_
_entity_poly.entity_id
_entity_poly.type
_entity_poly.pdbx_seq_one_letter_code
_entity_poly.pdbx_strand_id
1 'polypeptide(L)'
;FNPTRLAYIKEKVCEKFNRDPNSPRPFEGLRFLDIGCGGGLLCEPMSRLGATVIGADASETNIEVAKIHAAQSGVEVDYRATTAEALADAGEKFDVVLNMEVVEHVSDVDLFMSATSEMVKPGGLMFVATINRTLKAYGLAIIGAEYVLRWLPRGTHQYEKLVRPEELEAALSKAGLTLIDKLGVTYNPLADSWSRSRDTDVNYMVLAERPQ
;
A
#
# COMPACT_ATOMS: atom_id res chain seq x y z
N PHE A 1 -0.44 3.58 -12.83
CA PHE A 1 -1.12 3.22 -11.56
C PHE A 1 -0.54 3.99 -10.36
N ASN A 2 0.79 3.97 -10.18
CA ASN A 2 1.45 4.66 -9.06
C ASN A 2 1.15 6.16 -8.95
N PRO A 3 1.13 6.98 -10.03
CA PRO A 3 0.82 8.41 -9.90
C PRO A 3 -0.54 8.69 -9.22
N THR A 4 -1.55 7.87 -9.51
CA THR A 4 -2.88 7.99 -8.91
C THR A 4 -2.87 7.66 -7.41
N ARG A 5 -2.14 6.60 -7.02
CA ARG A 5 -1.93 6.24 -5.61
C ARG A 5 -1.18 7.33 -4.85
N LEU A 6 -0.06 7.80 -5.41
CA LEU A 6 0.76 8.86 -4.82
C LEU A 6 -0.03 10.13 -4.57
N ALA A 7 -0.83 10.56 -5.56
CA ALA A 7 -1.67 11.75 -5.43
C ALA A 7 -2.71 11.59 -4.31
N TYR A 8 -3.31 10.41 -4.19
CA TYR A 8 -4.28 10.12 -3.12
C TYR A 8 -3.63 10.08 -1.74
N ILE A 9 -2.50 9.38 -1.59
CA ILE A 9 -1.76 9.32 -0.33
C ILE A 9 -1.35 10.74 0.09
N LYS A 10 -0.78 11.53 -0.84
CA LYS A 10 -0.35 12.90 -0.58
C LYS A 10 -1.51 13.76 -0.09
N GLU A 11 -2.64 13.72 -0.79
CA GLU A 11 -3.85 14.46 -0.42
C GLU A 11 -4.30 14.13 1.01
N LYS A 12 -4.48 12.84 1.31
CA LYS A 12 -5.02 12.39 2.60
C LYS A 12 -4.05 12.60 3.77
N VAL A 13 -2.75 12.41 3.55
CA VAL A 13 -1.74 12.70 4.57
C VAL A 13 -1.65 14.20 4.83
N CYS A 14 -1.64 15.05 3.79
CA CYS A 14 -1.61 16.51 3.98
C CYS A 14 -2.86 17.00 4.73
N GLU A 15 -4.04 16.48 4.38
CA GLU A 15 -5.31 16.77 5.07
C GLU A 15 -5.23 16.38 6.54
N LYS A 16 -4.83 15.13 6.84
CA LYS A 16 -4.79 14.61 8.21
C LYS A 16 -3.80 15.33 9.11
N PHE A 17 -2.59 15.59 8.62
CA PHE A 17 -1.50 16.18 9.40
C PHE A 17 -1.38 17.69 9.22
N ASN A 18 -2.39 18.34 8.61
CA ASN A 18 -2.45 19.78 8.37
C ASN A 18 -1.18 20.32 7.68
N ARG A 19 -0.80 19.69 6.55
CA ARG A 19 0.39 20.03 5.78
C ARG A 19 0.00 20.73 4.47
N ASP A 20 0.81 21.68 4.03
CA ASP A 20 0.61 22.31 2.71
C ASP A 20 0.95 21.31 1.59
N PRO A 21 -0.02 20.90 0.76
CA PRO A 21 0.22 19.97 -0.34
C PRO A 21 1.12 20.57 -1.45
N ASN A 22 1.31 21.89 -1.49
CA ASN A 22 2.20 22.57 -2.44
C ASN A 22 3.65 22.68 -1.91
N SER A 23 3.89 22.36 -0.65
CA SER A 23 5.25 22.27 -0.12
C SER A 23 6.07 21.24 -0.92
N PRO A 24 7.35 21.51 -1.18
CA PRO A 24 8.24 20.50 -1.78
C PRO A 24 8.48 19.29 -0.86
N ARG A 25 8.33 19.48 0.46
CA ARG A 25 8.54 18.44 1.47
C ARG A 25 7.35 18.35 2.46
N PRO A 26 6.13 18.02 1.99
CA PRO A 26 4.94 18.05 2.84
C PRO A 26 4.96 16.98 3.94
N PHE A 27 5.80 15.93 3.81
CA PHE A 27 5.89 14.83 4.76
C PHE A 27 7.05 14.95 5.76
N GLU A 28 7.71 16.12 5.80
CA GLU A 28 8.83 16.33 6.72
C GLU A 28 8.44 16.08 8.18
N GLY A 29 9.25 15.25 8.86
CA GLY A 29 9.02 14.85 10.26
C GLY A 29 8.02 13.70 10.44
N LEU A 30 7.39 13.18 9.37
CA LEU A 30 6.54 12.00 9.43
C LEU A 30 7.37 10.73 9.16
N ARG A 31 7.06 9.65 9.91
CA ARG A 31 7.60 8.31 9.70
C ARG A 31 6.62 7.46 8.90
N PHE A 32 7.09 6.91 7.80
CA PHE A 32 6.34 6.01 6.92
C PHE A 32 6.91 4.61 6.97
N LEU A 33 6.01 3.62 6.95
CA LEU A 33 6.32 2.23 6.64
C LEU A 33 5.66 1.86 5.32
N ASP A 34 6.40 1.25 4.42
CA ASP A 34 5.88 0.57 3.23
C ASP A 34 6.16 -0.93 3.41
N ILE A 35 5.11 -1.71 3.75
CA ILE A 35 5.23 -3.15 3.97
C ILE A 35 4.94 -3.90 2.67
N GLY A 36 5.80 -4.87 2.30
CA GLY A 36 5.80 -5.47 0.99
C GLY A 36 6.29 -4.50 -0.09
N CYS A 37 7.31 -3.69 0.23
CA CYS A 37 7.76 -2.57 -0.60
C CYS A 37 8.33 -2.98 -1.97
N GLY A 38 8.61 -4.29 -2.19
CA GLY A 38 9.22 -4.77 -3.43
C GLY A 38 10.48 -4.00 -3.80
N GLY A 39 10.54 -3.48 -5.01
CA GLY A 39 11.66 -2.66 -5.51
C GLY A 39 11.65 -1.19 -5.06
N GLY A 40 10.84 -0.79 -4.09
CA GLY A 40 10.85 0.56 -3.49
C GLY A 40 10.09 1.63 -4.26
N LEU A 41 9.19 1.24 -5.17
CA LEU A 41 8.47 2.16 -6.05
C LEU A 41 7.61 3.22 -5.33
N LEU A 42 7.17 2.96 -4.10
CA LEU A 42 6.46 3.93 -3.27
C LEU A 42 7.36 4.57 -2.22
N CYS A 43 8.34 3.84 -1.69
CA CYS A 43 9.28 4.35 -0.71
C CYS A 43 10.02 5.60 -1.20
N GLU A 44 10.53 5.57 -2.43
CA GLU A 44 11.32 6.68 -2.97
C GLU A 44 10.53 7.98 -3.11
N PRO A 45 9.34 8.02 -3.75
CA PRO A 45 8.57 9.26 -3.79
C PRO A 45 8.13 9.76 -2.41
N MET A 46 7.88 8.87 -1.43
CA MET A 46 7.59 9.29 -0.05
C MET A 46 8.81 9.95 0.60
N SER A 47 10.00 9.38 0.41
CA SER A 47 11.27 9.99 0.87
C SER A 47 11.53 11.35 0.20
N ARG A 48 11.31 11.47 -1.12
CA ARG A 48 11.43 12.75 -1.85
C ARG A 48 10.47 13.83 -1.31
N LEU A 49 9.28 13.42 -0.86
CA LEU A 49 8.31 14.31 -0.21
C LEU A 49 8.67 14.64 1.25
N GLY A 50 9.78 14.13 1.76
CA GLY A 50 10.33 14.49 3.07
C GLY A 50 10.08 13.51 4.20
N ALA A 51 9.38 12.38 3.95
CA ALA A 51 9.17 11.37 4.97
C ALA A 51 10.48 10.65 5.35
N THR A 52 10.58 10.21 6.61
CA THR A 52 11.52 9.17 7.01
C THR A 52 10.87 7.82 6.71
N VAL A 53 11.41 7.09 5.74
CA VAL A 53 10.76 5.88 5.20
C VAL A 53 11.52 4.63 5.60
N ILE A 54 10.79 3.63 6.11
CA ILE A 54 11.22 2.25 6.20
C ILE A 54 10.46 1.48 5.11
N GLY A 55 11.20 0.81 4.22
CA GLY A 55 10.68 -0.15 3.26
C GLY A 55 10.97 -1.57 3.72
N ALA A 56 9.96 -2.37 3.95
CA ALA A 56 10.10 -3.74 4.43
C ALA A 56 9.52 -4.73 3.42
N ASP A 57 10.26 -5.79 3.15
CA ASP A 57 9.83 -6.91 2.30
C ASP A 57 10.44 -8.20 2.83
N ALA A 58 9.70 -9.31 2.77
CA ALA A 58 10.21 -10.61 3.21
C ALA A 58 11.28 -11.19 2.25
N SER A 59 11.33 -10.69 1.00
CA SER A 59 12.31 -11.09 -0.02
C SER A 59 13.59 -10.28 0.09
N GLU A 60 14.68 -10.92 0.46
CA GLU A 60 16.02 -10.29 0.42
C GLU A 60 16.36 -9.77 -0.98
N THR A 61 15.97 -10.49 -2.03
CA THR A 61 16.20 -10.09 -3.42
C THR A 61 15.50 -8.77 -3.75
N ASN A 62 14.25 -8.59 -3.32
CA ASN A 62 13.52 -7.35 -3.50
C ASN A 62 14.22 -6.19 -2.79
N ILE A 63 14.66 -6.42 -1.57
CA ILE A 63 15.38 -5.41 -0.77
C ILE A 63 16.70 -5.00 -1.42
N GLU A 64 17.47 -5.94 -1.96
CA GLU A 64 18.70 -5.62 -2.68
C GLU A 64 18.41 -4.78 -3.94
N VAL A 65 17.38 -5.12 -4.72
CA VAL A 65 16.95 -4.32 -5.87
C VAL A 65 16.53 -2.91 -5.42
N ALA A 66 15.74 -2.79 -4.35
CA ALA A 66 15.31 -1.51 -3.82
C ALA A 66 16.48 -0.62 -3.37
N LYS A 67 17.47 -1.19 -2.68
CA LYS A 67 18.70 -0.46 -2.28
C LYS A 67 19.50 0.05 -3.48
N ILE A 68 19.68 -0.78 -4.51
CA ILE A 68 20.39 -0.38 -5.73
C ILE A 68 19.65 0.78 -6.39
N HIS A 69 18.34 0.69 -6.53
CA HIS A 69 17.52 1.70 -7.17
C HIS A 69 17.54 3.03 -6.39
N ALA A 70 17.40 2.97 -5.06
CA ALA A 70 17.47 4.16 -4.20
C ALA A 70 18.84 4.85 -4.29
N ALA A 71 19.95 4.08 -4.31
CA ALA A 71 21.29 4.62 -4.48
C ALA A 71 21.44 5.33 -5.83
N GLN A 72 20.92 4.76 -6.93
CA GLN A 72 20.93 5.38 -8.25
C GLN A 72 20.06 6.65 -8.31
N SER A 73 18.96 6.65 -7.59
CA SER A 73 18.00 7.76 -7.51
C SER A 73 18.41 8.86 -6.53
N GLY A 74 19.44 8.64 -5.72
CA GLY A 74 19.93 9.59 -4.71
C GLY A 74 18.91 9.87 -3.60
N VAL A 75 18.13 8.86 -3.18
CA VAL A 75 17.17 8.95 -2.08
C VAL A 75 17.59 8.06 -0.92
N GLU A 76 17.27 8.50 0.30
CA GLU A 76 17.53 7.74 1.52
C GLU A 76 16.25 7.01 1.96
N VAL A 77 16.33 5.69 2.05
CA VAL A 77 15.27 4.82 2.57
C VAL A 77 15.93 3.70 3.36
N ASP A 78 15.40 3.39 4.54
CA ASP A 78 15.84 2.25 5.35
C ASP A 78 15.13 0.98 4.87
N TYR A 79 15.80 0.22 4.00
CA TYR A 79 15.28 -1.03 3.45
C TYR A 79 15.67 -2.23 4.30
N ARG A 80 14.67 -3.00 4.76
CA ARG A 80 14.83 -4.14 5.66
C ARG A 80 14.20 -5.42 5.08
N ALA A 81 14.98 -6.49 4.99
CA ALA A 81 14.46 -7.83 4.70
C ALA A 81 13.82 -8.39 5.99
N THR A 82 12.50 -8.21 6.14
CA THR A 82 11.78 -8.55 7.37
C THR A 82 10.27 -8.68 7.11
N THR A 83 9.53 -9.22 8.08
CA THR A 83 8.07 -9.34 8.04
C THR A 83 7.39 -8.25 8.88
N ALA A 84 6.08 -8.09 8.66
CA ALA A 84 5.27 -7.16 9.43
C ALA A 84 5.25 -7.52 10.92
N GLU A 85 5.14 -8.81 11.21
CA GLU A 85 5.10 -9.35 12.58
C GLU A 85 6.40 -9.02 13.32
N ALA A 86 7.55 -9.24 12.68
CA ALA A 86 8.85 -8.95 13.30
C ALA A 86 9.06 -7.45 13.60
N LEU A 87 8.56 -6.56 12.74
CA LEU A 87 8.58 -5.12 12.99
C LEU A 87 7.64 -4.71 14.13
N ALA A 88 6.46 -5.32 14.20
CA ALA A 88 5.51 -5.09 15.28
C ALA A 88 6.09 -5.57 16.63
N ASP A 89 6.69 -6.75 16.68
CA ASP A 89 7.37 -7.31 17.86
C ASP A 89 8.55 -6.42 18.32
N ALA A 90 9.22 -5.76 17.38
CA ALA A 90 10.26 -4.78 17.68
C ALA A 90 9.72 -3.45 18.24
N GLY A 91 8.39 -3.28 18.29
CA GLY A 91 7.75 -2.08 18.83
C GLY A 91 7.81 -0.86 17.90
N GLU A 92 8.07 -1.06 16.62
CA GLU A 92 8.13 0.03 15.62
C GLU A 92 6.77 0.74 15.50
N LYS A 93 6.77 2.06 15.37
CA LYS A 93 5.57 2.90 15.24
C LYS A 93 5.73 3.95 14.15
N PHE A 94 4.67 4.15 13.37
CA PHE A 94 4.66 5.00 12.19
C PHE A 94 3.45 5.95 12.17
N ASP A 95 3.64 7.11 11.57
CA ASP A 95 2.55 8.06 11.33
C ASP A 95 1.67 7.57 10.17
N VAL A 96 2.30 6.90 9.18
CA VAL A 96 1.62 6.35 8.01
C VAL A 96 2.17 4.95 7.70
N VAL A 97 1.27 3.99 7.53
CA VAL A 97 1.59 2.62 7.08
C VAL A 97 0.96 2.40 5.70
N LEU A 98 1.78 2.01 4.73
CA LEU A 98 1.37 1.64 3.39
C LEU A 98 1.40 0.11 3.26
N ASN A 99 0.34 -0.44 2.70
CA ASN A 99 0.10 -1.87 2.54
C ASN A 99 -0.53 -2.08 1.15
N MET A 100 0.34 -2.07 0.12
CA MET A 100 -0.08 -1.98 -1.27
C MET A 100 0.17 -3.28 -2.02
N GLU A 101 -0.89 -3.99 -2.40
CA GLU A 101 -0.85 -5.27 -3.12
C GLU A 101 -0.07 -6.35 -2.33
N VAL A 102 -0.35 -6.47 -1.02
CA VAL A 102 0.32 -7.42 -0.13
C VAL A 102 -0.67 -8.38 0.51
N VAL A 103 -1.82 -7.87 0.92
CA VAL A 103 -2.79 -8.62 1.73
C VAL A 103 -3.28 -9.91 1.06
N GLU A 104 -3.33 -9.95 -0.28
CA GLU A 104 -3.67 -11.12 -1.07
C GLU A 104 -2.56 -12.19 -1.15
N HIS A 105 -1.35 -11.86 -0.68
CA HIS A 105 -0.20 -12.75 -0.70
C HIS A 105 0.13 -13.35 0.67
N VAL A 106 -0.45 -12.82 1.74
CA VAL A 106 -0.22 -13.35 3.09
C VAL A 106 -1.03 -14.61 3.34
N SER A 107 -0.53 -15.46 4.23
CA SER A 107 -1.18 -16.72 4.59
C SER A 107 -2.32 -16.53 5.61
N ASP A 108 -2.20 -15.52 6.48
CA ASP A 108 -3.17 -15.17 7.52
C ASP A 108 -3.41 -13.65 7.50
N VAL A 109 -4.54 -13.24 6.91
CA VAL A 109 -4.91 -11.83 6.77
C VAL A 109 -5.17 -11.18 8.13
N ASP A 110 -5.80 -11.89 9.06
CA ASP A 110 -6.11 -11.35 10.39
C ASP A 110 -4.84 -11.06 11.19
N LEU A 111 -3.89 -12.01 11.19
CA LEU A 111 -2.60 -11.84 11.86
C LEU A 111 -1.81 -10.68 11.26
N PHE A 112 -1.71 -10.65 9.94
CA PHE A 112 -1.00 -9.60 9.21
C PHE A 112 -1.62 -8.21 9.45
N MET A 113 -2.96 -8.10 9.38
CA MET A 113 -3.65 -6.84 9.64
C MET A 113 -3.51 -6.40 11.10
N SER A 114 -3.50 -7.33 12.04
CA SER A 114 -3.23 -7.03 13.46
C SER A 114 -1.83 -6.44 13.64
N ALA A 115 -0.81 -7.11 13.12
CA ALA A 115 0.59 -6.67 13.23
C ALA A 115 0.81 -5.29 12.57
N THR A 116 0.32 -5.11 11.33
CA THR A 116 0.47 -3.84 10.61
C THR A 116 -0.30 -2.71 11.28
N SER A 117 -1.52 -2.99 11.78
CA SER A 117 -2.34 -2.01 12.51
C SER A 117 -1.68 -1.58 13.81
N GLU A 118 -1.08 -2.51 14.54
CA GLU A 118 -0.38 -2.21 15.79
C GLU A 118 0.73 -1.17 15.58
N MET A 119 1.40 -1.20 14.44
CA MET A 119 2.47 -0.25 14.10
C MET A 119 1.97 1.16 13.75
N VAL A 120 0.67 1.37 13.54
CA VAL A 120 0.10 2.70 13.33
C VAL A 120 0.03 3.44 14.66
N LYS A 121 0.63 4.64 14.76
CA LYS A 121 0.51 5.50 15.94
C LYS A 121 -0.95 5.93 16.18
N PRO A 122 -1.36 6.24 17.42
CA PRO A 122 -2.63 6.93 17.66
C PRO A 122 -2.75 8.19 16.79
N GLY A 123 -3.87 8.37 16.08
CA GLY A 123 -4.07 9.43 15.10
C GLY A 123 -3.33 9.22 13.76
N GLY A 124 -2.61 8.12 13.58
CA GLY A 124 -1.91 7.76 12.34
C GLY A 124 -2.84 7.12 11.31
N LEU A 125 -2.34 6.96 10.09
CA LEU A 125 -3.07 6.48 8.93
C LEU A 125 -2.53 5.13 8.43
N MET A 126 -3.42 4.28 7.92
CA MET A 126 -3.08 3.11 7.14
C MET A 126 -3.78 3.16 5.79
N PHE A 127 -3.02 2.96 4.73
CA PHE A 127 -3.53 2.75 3.38
C PHE A 127 -3.36 1.29 2.99
N VAL A 128 -4.43 0.66 2.53
CA VAL A 128 -4.39 -0.71 2.00
C VAL A 128 -4.96 -0.71 0.60
N ALA A 129 -4.24 -1.29 -0.35
CA ALA A 129 -4.72 -1.50 -1.72
C ALA A 129 -4.60 -2.96 -2.09
N THR A 130 -5.60 -3.49 -2.76
CA THR A 130 -5.63 -4.87 -3.26
C THR A 130 -6.66 -5.04 -4.37
N ILE A 131 -6.76 -6.26 -4.89
CA ILE A 131 -7.71 -6.66 -5.92
C ILE A 131 -8.92 -7.31 -5.24
N ASN A 132 -10.13 -6.88 -5.65
CA ASN A 132 -11.39 -7.42 -5.16
C ASN A 132 -11.66 -8.82 -5.70
N ARG A 133 -12.28 -9.68 -4.90
CA ARG A 133 -12.71 -11.04 -5.29
C ARG A 133 -14.04 -11.02 -6.04
N THR A 134 -14.03 -10.56 -7.30
CA THR A 134 -15.18 -10.53 -8.20
C THR A 134 -14.89 -11.26 -9.51
N LEU A 135 -15.93 -11.67 -10.22
CA LEU A 135 -15.78 -12.25 -11.57
C LEU A 135 -15.18 -11.24 -12.57
N LYS A 136 -15.46 -9.93 -12.37
CA LYS A 136 -14.88 -8.84 -13.17
C LYS A 136 -13.37 -8.74 -12.93
N ALA A 137 -12.93 -8.80 -11.66
CA ALA A 137 -11.51 -8.84 -11.31
C ALA A 137 -10.82 -10.10 -11.84
N TYR A 138 -11.47 -11.27 -11.74
CA TYR A 138 -10.97 -12.50 -12.34
C TYR A 138 -10.71 -12.35 -13.83
N GLY A 139 -11.71 -11.83 -14.58
CA GLY A 139 -11.60 -11.62 -16.02
C GLY A 139 -10.53 -10.60 -16.42
N LEU A 140 -10.41 -9.49 -15.70
CA LEU A 140 -9.51 -8.39 -16.07
C LEU A 140 -8.11 -8.56 -15.49
N ALA A 141 -7.98 -8.83 -14.19
CA ALA A 141 -6.68 -8.88 -13.52
C ALA A 141 -5.99 -10.24 -13.73
N ILE A 142 -6.71 -11.35 -13.74
CA ILE A 142 -6.12 -12.68 -13.92
C ILE A 142 -6.08 -13.03 -15.40
N ILE A 143 -7.23 -13.20 -16.07
CA ILE A 143 -7.25 -13.62 -17.47
C ILE A 143 -6.63 -12.53 -18.36
N GLY A 144 -7.04 -11.29 -18.20
CA GLY A 144 -6.60 -10.17 -19.03
C GLY A 144 -5.12 -9.88 -18.86
N ALA A 145 -4.67 -9.59 -17.65
CA ALA A 145 -3.30 -9.15 -17.40
C ALA A 145 -2.27 -10.28 -17.46
N GLU A 146 -2.60 -11.50 -16.99
CA GLU A 146 -1.63 -12.60 -16.93
C GLU A 146 -1.62 -13.45 -18.22
N TYR A 147 -2.79 -13.73 -18.83
CA TYR A 147 -2.88 -14.67 -19.94
C TYR A 147 -2.98 -14.00 -21.31
N VAL A 148 -3.70 -12.87 -21.43
CA VAL A 148 -3.91 -12.17 -22.71
C VAL A 148 -2.82 -11.15 -22.97
N LEU A 149 -2.68 -10.16 -22.08
CA LEU A 149 -1.72 -9.05 -22.24
C LEU A 149 -0.31 -9.41 -21.79
N ARG A 150 -0.18 -10.42 -20.91
CA ARG A 150 1.10 -10.88 -20.36
C ARG A 150 1.88 -9.76 -19.67
N TRP A 151 1.18 -8.83 -19.05
CA TRP A 151 1.77 -7.76 -18.25
C TRP A 151 2.37 -8.28 -16.93
N LEU A 152 1.81 -9.40 -16.43
CA LEU A 152 2.23 -10.09 -15.22
C LEU A 152 2.54 -11.56 -15.52
N PRO A 153 3.45 -12.20 -14.77
CA PRO A 153 3.67 -13.64 -14.83
C PRO A 153 2.38 -14.42 -14.53
N ARG A 154 2.20 -15.57 -15.18
CA ARG A 154 1.04 -16.45 -14.92
C ARG A 154 1.07 -16.97 -13.49
N GLY A 155 -0.08 -16.94 -12.81
CA GLY A 155 -0.21 -17.41 -11.43
C GLY A 155 0.22 -16.38 -10.38
N THR A 156 0.41 -15.12 -10.77
CA THR A 156 0.67 -14.02 -9.83
C THR A 156 -0.49 -13.85 -8.85
N HIS A 157 -1.74 -14.00 -9.34
CA HIS A 157 -2.93 -13.88 -8.50
C HIS A 157 -3.70 -15.20 -8.44
N GLN A 158 -4.12 -15.56 -7.23
CA GLN A 158 -5.02 -16.69 -6.96
C GLN A 158 -6.37 -16.12 -6.54
N TYR A 159 -7.44 -16.45 -7.27
CA TYR A 159 -8.77 -15.87 -7.07
C TYR A 159 -9.25 -16.01 -5.62
N GLU A 160 -8.99 -17.15 -4.99
CA GLU A 160 -9.41 -17.46 -3.61
C GLU A 160 -8.71 -16.59 -2.57
N LYS A 161 -7.55 -16.02 -2.91
CA LYS A 161 -6.77 -15.13 -2.04
C LYS A 161 -7.11 -13.66 -2.21
N LEU A 162 -7.86 -13.30 -3.26
CA LEU A 162 -8.34 -11.93 -3.43
C LEU A 162 -9.26 -11.56 -2.26
N VAL A 163 -9.18 -10.33 -1.80
CA VAL A 163 -9.86 -9.87 -0.58
C VAL A 163 -11.03 -8.96 -0.96
N ARG A 164 -12.21 -9.24 -0.41
CA ARG A 164 -13.37 -8.35 -0.61
C ARG A 164 -13.25 -7.12 0.28
N PRO A 165 -13.78 -5.96 -0.16
CA PRO A 165 -13.78 -4.75 0.67
C PRO A 165 -14.34 -4.97 2.08
N GLU A 166 -15.43 -5.73 2.20
CA GLU A 166 -16.09 -5.99 3.48
C GLU A 166 -15.23 -6.87 4.41
N GLU A 167 -14.48 -7.81 3.85
CA GLU A 167 -13.55 -8.67 4.59
C GLU A 167 -12.37 -7.83 5.14
N LEU A 168 -11.83 -6.93 4.30
CA LEU A 168 -10.76 -6.03 4.71
C LEU A 168 -11.23 -5.01 5.76
N GLU A 169 -12.43 -4.43 5.58
CA GLU A 169 -13.02 -3.51 6.54
C GLU A 169 -13.24 -4.18 7.91
N ALA A 170 -13.71 -5.44 7.91
CA ALA A 170 -13.88 -6.22 9.15
C ALA A 170 -12.52 -6.48 9.83
N ALA A 171 -11.48 -6.84 9.07
CA ALA A 171 -10.13 -7.07 9.60
C ALA A 171 -9.52 -5.79 10.20
N LEU A 172 -9.65 -4.65 9.51
CA LEU A 172 -9.22 -3.33 10.01
C LEU A 172 -9.93 -2.96 11.31
N SER A 173 -11.26 -3.10 11.35
CA SER A 173 -12.06 -2.81 12.54
C SER A 173 -11.68 -3.70 13.73
N LYS A 174 -11.48 -5.01 13.48
CA LYS A 174 -11.02 -5.98 14.49
C LYS A 174 -9.64 -5.61 15.04
N ALA A 175 -8.78 -5.05 14.19
CA ALA A 175 -7.44 -4.57 14.56
C ALA A 175 -7.41 -3.16 15.18
N GLY A 176 -8.58 -2.57 15.46
CA GLY A 176 -8.72 -1.28 16.15
C GLY A 176 -8.53 -0.06 15.27
N LEU A 177 -8.64 -0.20 13.95
CA LEU A 177 -8.64 0.90 13.00
C LEU A 177 -10.07 1.27 12.57
N THR A 178 -10.29 2.55 12.31
CA THR A 178 -11.55 3.09 11.79
C THR A 178 -11.41 3.40 10.31
N LEU A 179 -12.28 2.84 9.48
CA LEU A 179 -12.34 3.17 8.06
C LEU A 179 -12.74 4.64 7.87
N ILE A 180 -11.96 5.38 7.06
CA ILE A 180 -12.21 6.78 6.74
C ILE A 180 -12.70 6.94 5.30
N ASP A 181 -12.08 6.22 4.35
CA ASP A 181 -12.40 6.36 2.94
C ASP A 181 -12.18 5.03 2.19
N LYS A 182 -12.91 4.85 1.11
CA LYS A 182 -12.78 3.71 0.20
C LYS A 182 -12.99 4.19 -1.23
N LEU A 183 -12.07 3.84 -2.11
CA LEU A 183 -12.16 4.19 -3.54
C LEU A 183 -11.67 3.05 -4.42
N GLY A 184 -12.21 2.99 -5.62
CA GLY A 184 -11.69 2.16 -6.70
C GLY A 184 -10.64 2.89 -7.53
N VAL A 185 -9.85 2.12 -8.26
CA VAL A 185 -8.92 2.64 -9.26
C VAL A 185 -9.18 1.94 -10.58
N THR A 186 -9.53 2.70 -11.61
CA THR A 186 -9.89 2.17 -12.91
C THR A 186 -8.91 2.62 -13.99
N TYR A 187 -8.64 1.72 -14.93
CA TYR A 187 -7.82 1.98 -16.09
C TYR A 187 -8.68 2.32 -17.31
N ASN A 188 -8.37 3.42 -17.99
CA ASN A 188 -8.95 3.78 -19.26
C ASN A 188 -7.98 3.42 -20.40
N PRO A 189 -8.23 2.35 -21.18
CA PRO A 189 -7.32 1.92 -22.23
C PRO A 189 -7.23 2.89 -23.43
N LEU A 190 -8.25 3.75 -23.62
CA LEU A 190 -8.25 4.73 -24.71
C LEU A 190 -7.37 5.94 -24.39
N ALA A 191 -7.28 6.31 -23.11
CA ALA A 191 -6.49 7.43 -22.63
C ALA A 191 -5.14 6.99 -22.01
N ASP A 192 -4.87 5.69 -21.95
CA ASP A 192 -3.73 5.09 -21.25
C ASP A 192 -3.51 5.70 -19.85
N SER A 193 -4.60 5.82 -19.09
CA SER A 193 -4.59 6.52 -17.82
C SER A 193 -5.35 5.79 -16.72
N TRP A 194 -4.86 5.93 -15.50
CA TRP A 194 -5.51 5.45 -14.28
C TRP A 194 -6.21 6.61 -13.59
N SER A 195 -7.42 6.37 -13.10
CA SER A 195 -8.22 7.37 -12.40
C SER A 195 -8.89 6.79 -11.16
N ARG A 196 -9.17 7.66 -10.19
CA ARG A 196 -9.99 7.33 -9.03
C ARG A 196 -11.43 7.14 -9.47
N SER A 197 -12.11 6.16 -8.88
CA SER A 197 -13.48 5.78 -9.19
C SER A 197 -14.22 5.40 -7.91
N ARG A 198 -15.55 5.36 -8.00
CA ARG A 198 -16.39 4.71 -6.97
C ARG A 198 -16.56 3.20 -7.22
N ASP A 199 -16.14 2.74 -8.39
CA ASP A 199 -16.19 1.33 -8.77
C ASP A 199 -15.02 0.60 -8.10
N THR A 200 -15.32 -0.23 -7.11
CA THR A 200 -14.37 -1.06 -6.36
C THR A 200 -14.35 -2.51 -6.83
N ASP A 201 -14.96 -2.82 -7.97
CA ASP A 201 -15.12 -4.19 -8.45
C ASP A 201 -13.81 -4.89 -8.83
N VAL A 202 -12.74 -4.13 -9.14
CA VAL A 202 -11.46 -4.70 -9.56
C VAL A 202 -10.35 -4.28 -8.58
N ASN A 203 -9.79 -3.10 -8.75
CA ASN A 203 -8.77 -2.56 -7.84
C ASN A 203 -9.42 -1.56 -6.88
N TYR A 204 -9.14 -1.69 -5.61
CA TYR A 204 -9.62 -0.74 -4.63
C TYR A 204 -8.55 -0.38 -3.60
N MET A 205 -8.71 0.76 -2.99
CA MET A 205 -7.93 1.22 -1.84
C MET A 205 -8.86 1.59 -0.69
N VAL A 206 -8.44 1.28 0.51
CA VAL A 206 -9.07 1.76 1.74
C VAL A 206 -8.08 2.62 2.51
N LEU A 207 -8.61 3.63 3.16
CA LEU A 207 -7.91 4.46 4.13
C LEU A 207 -8.56 4.25 5.49
N ALA A 208 -7.73 3.88 6.46
CA ALA A 208 -8.14 3.74 7.85
C ALA A 208 -7.26 4.58 8.78
N GLU A 209 -7.80 4.93 9.93
CA GLU A 209 -7.14 5.71 10.98
C GLU A 209 -7.11 4.92 12.28
N ARG A 210 -6.01 5.02 13.01
CA ARG A 210 -5.99 4.59 14.41
C ARG A 210 -6.57 5.71 15.28
N PRO A 211 -7.66 5.49 16.02
CA PRO A 211 -8.18 6.49 16.98
C PRO A 211 -7.12 6.95 17.97
N GLN A 212 -7.30 8.18 18.48
CA GLN A 212 -6.40 8.75 19.50
C GLN A 212 -6.58 8.08 20.86
#